data_22a957213adb3c719f59036d2035c3ac
#
_entry.id   22a957213adb3c719f59036d2035c3ac
#
_cell.length_a   1.000
_cell.length_b   1.000
_cell.length_c   1.000
_cell.angle_alpha   90.00
_cell.angle_beta   90.00
_cell.angle_gamma   90.00
#
_symmetry.space_group_name_H-M   'P 1'
#
loop_
_entity.id
_entity.type
_entity.pdbx_description
1 polymer ?
#
loop_
_entity_poly.entity_id
_entity_poly.type
_entity_poly.pdbx_seq_one_letter_code
_entity_poly.pdbx_strand_id
1 'polypeptide(L)'
;MIAIAFSIRPDHFQIQNTVLREAVFVRLRHAPYTSSGFPTMPPDSVAPGNRSDRHHRVWRQHSMKKTLIFAALSGACAAVQAQSSVTLYGLIDAGITYTNNQGGHSAWQETSGSINGSRWGLRGTEDLGGGLQAIFTLENGFGINNGTLKQNGREFGRQAFVGLAHSGFGSLTLGRQYDSVVDFLGPLSLTGTQYGGTQFAHPFDNDNLNNSFRISNAVKYQSADFGGLKFGALYGFSNSTDFSNNRAYSVGASYSFMGFNVAAAYMQLNNNINSLALAASDPGAVAGDWTFAASRQRTWGAGLNYAFGPATAGFVFTQTRLTDSPGISAGQSGVSGGIPLTGDTRFNNYELNARYALTPAFSLAGSYTYTDGRMEGQKPSWHQFNLQADYALSKRTDLYLQGEYQRVNGDGLAVGANINGLGVASSTNKQIAVTAGMRHRF
;
A
#
# COMPACT_ATOMS: atom_id res chain seq x y z
N MET A 1 -20.47 -30.13 -48.21
CA MET A 1 -19.39 -31.11 -48.38
C MET A 1 -18.27 -30.45 -49.13
N ILE A 2 -17.28 -29.93 -48.42
CA ILE A 2 -15.88 -29.75 -48.85
C ILE A 2 -15.15 -29.37 -47.54
N ALA A 3 -14.39 -30.33 -47.00
CA ALA A 3 -13.47 -30.14 -45.91
C ALA A 3 -12.14 -29.67 -46.50
N ILE A 4 -11.56 -28.61 -45.94
CA ILE A 4 -10.18 -28.25 -46.18
C ILE A 4 -9.44 -28.35 -44.84
N ALA A 5 -8.65 -29.43 -44.75
CA ALA A 5 -7.69 -29.61 -43.66
C ALA A 5 -6.42 -28.83 -43.99
N PHE A 6 -5.99 -27.92 -43.10
CA PHE A 6 -4.65 -27.39 -43.12
C PHE A 6 -3.82 -28.07 -42.02
N SER A 7 -2.87 -28.88 -42.50
CA SER A 7 -1.77 -29.44 -41.70
C SER A 7 -0.66 -28.41 -41.67
N ILE A 8 -0.27 -27.94 -40.47
CA ILE A 8 0.95 -27.15 -40.26
C ILE A 8 1.90 -28.00 -39.44
N ARG A 9 3.04 -28.37 -40.05
CA ARG A 9 4.16 -29.01 -39.39
C ARG A 9 4.96 -27.99 -38.59
N PRO A 10 5.53 -28.34 -37.43
CA PRO A 10 6.46 -27.48 -36.68
C PRO A 10 7.87 -27.79 -37.14
N ASP A 11 8.52 -26.88 -37.82
CA ASP A 11 9.97 -26.95 -38.04
C ASP A 11 10.60 -25.55 -37.86
N HIS A 12 11.53 -25.52 -36.92
CA HIS A 12 12.69 -24.62 -36.75
C HIS A 12 12.48 -23.11 -36.67
N PHE A 13 12.48 -22.58 -35.44
CA PHE A 13 13.06 -21.28 -35.14
C PHE A 13 14.02 -21.39 -33.97
N GLN A 14 15.30 -21.47 -34.29
CA GLN A 14 16.38 -21.27 -33.32
C GLN A 14 16.64 -19.77 -33.22
N ILE A 15 16.35 -19.16 -32.06
CA ILE A 15 16.84 -17.83 -31.72
C ILE A 15 18.10 -18.02 -30.88
N GLN A 16 19.23 -17.64 -31.46
CA GLN A 16 20.50 -17.54 -30.76
C GLN A 16 20.43 -16.42 -29.73
N ASN A 17 20.47 -16.76 -28.45
CA ASN A 17 20.71 -15.81 -27.36
C ASN A 17 22.19 -15.48 -27.29
N THR A 18 22.61 -14.35 -27.84
CA THR A 18 23.93 -13.77 -27.58
C THR A 18 23.82 -12.91 -26.33
N VAL A 19 24.18 -13.49 -25.19
CA VAL A 19 24.31 -12.76 -23.93
C VAL A 19 25.69 -12.09 -23.90
N LEU A 20 25.74 -10.79 -24.10
CA LEU A 20 26.89 -9.96 -23.76
C LEU A 20 26.95 -9.80 -22.24
N ARG A 21 27.85 -10.56 -21.61
CA ARG A 21 28.30 -10.34 -20.24
C ARG A 21 29.42 -9.31 -20.27
N GLU A 22 29.15 -8.08 -19.95
CA GLU A 22 30.19 -7.16 -19.48
C GLU A 22 30.26 -7.21 -17.95
N ALA A 23 31.22 -7.96 -17.45
CA ALA A 23 31.61 -7.94 -16.06
C ALA A 23 32.61 -6.78 -15.85
N VAL A 24 32.20 -5.73 -15.19
CA VAL A 24 33.08 -4.67 -14.70
C VAL A 24 33.78 -5.19 -13.45
N PHE A 25 35.03 -5.67 -13.62
CA PHE A 25 35.93 -5.97 -12.50
C PHE A 25 36.59 -4.68 -12.01
N VAL A 26 36.16 -4.16 -10.86
CA VAL A 26 36.93 -3.16 -10.13
C VAL A 26 38.04 -3.89 -9.36
N ARG A 27 39.25 -3.76 -9.89
CA ARG A 27 40.48 -4.32 -9.31
C ARG A 27 40.99 -3.34 -8.24
N LEU A 28 40.75 -3.62 -6.98
CA LEU A 28 41.42 -2.98 -5.87
C LEU A 28 42.88 -3.46 -5.84
N ARG A 29 43.82 -2.60 -6.18
CA ARG A 29 45.25 -2.82 -6.00
C ARG A 29 45.62 -2.60 -4.54
N HIS A 30 45.96 -3.66 -3.84
CA HIS A 30 46.72 -3.57 -2.60
C HIS A 30 48.17 -3.18 -2.91
N ALA A 31 48.60 -2.06 -2.35
CA ALA A 31 50.03 -1.73 -2.25
C ALA A 31 50.63 -2.37 -0.98
N PRO A 32 51.82 -2.98 -1.06
CA PRO A 32 52.45 -3.55 0.11
C PRO A 32 53.14 -2.47 0.96
N TYR A 33 52.92 -2.54 2.26
CA TYR A 33 53.65 -1.79 3.28
C TYR A 33 55.07 -2.35 3.36
N THR A 34 56.10 -1.55 3.03
CA THR A 34 57.47 -1.83 3.39
C THR A 34 57.86 -1.02 4.60
N SER A 35 58.25 -1.74 5.63
CA SER A 35 58.86 -1.24 6.85
C SER A 35 60.31 -0.86 6.58
N SER A 36 60.71 0.40 6.90
CA SER A 36 62.10 0.79 7.16
C SER A 36 62.06 2.04 8.01
N GLY A 37 62.46 2.00 9.25
CA GLY A 37 63.78 2.23 9.68
C GLY A 37 63.78 3.56 10.44
N PHE A 38 63.73 3.49 11.80
CA PHE A 38 64.07 4.60 12.72
C PHE A 38 65.52 4.93 12.64
N PRO A 39 65.98 6.18 12.60
CA PRO A 39 67.33 6.53 13.01
C PRO A 39 67.31 7.03 14.47
N THR A 40 68.22 6.42 15.23
CA THR A 40 68.65 6.71 16.59
C THR A 40 69.34 8.04 16.69
N MET A 41 69.05 8.82 17.75
CA MET A 41 69.87 9.95 18.20
C MET A 41 71.14 9.45 18.95
N PRO A 42 72.21 10.18 18.87
CA PRO A 42 73.30 10.13 19.86
C PRO A 42 73.16 11.26 20.86
N PRO A 43 73.77 11.09 22.07
CA PRO A 43 73.66 12.03 23.19
C PRO A 43 74.89 12.98 23.31
N ASP A 44 74.71 13.93 24.23
CA ASP A 44 75.71 14.80 24.88
C ASP A 44 76.08 16.13 24.18
N SER A 45 76.00 17.28 24.85
CA SER A 45 76.75 17.68 26.03
C SER A 45 76.45 19.14 26.42
N VAL A 46 76.38 19.38 27.78
CA VAL A 46 76.93 20.49 28.59
C VAL A 46 76.40 21.91 28.42
N ALA A 47 75.81 22.36 29.52
CA ALA A 47 75.53 23.75 29.95
C ALA A 47 76.83 24.55 30.18
N PRO A 48 76.79 25.84 30.72
CA PRO A 48 75.69 26.77 31.02
C PRO A 48 75.98 28.22 30.59
N GLY A 49 74.96 29.09 30.61
CA GLY A 49 75.19 30.57 30.41
C GLY A 49 73.98 31.39 30.78
N ASN A 50 74.07 31.94 31.93
CA ASN A 50 73.16 32.90 32.53
C ASN A 50 73.10 34.27 31.80
N ARG A 51 71.86 34.77 31.54
CA ARG A 51 71.46 36.18 31.56
C ARG A 51 69.99 36.46 31.37
N SER A 52 69.41 36.88 32.48
CA SER A 52 68.45 38.00 32.70
C SER A 52 67.43 38.43 31.67
N ASP A 53 66.19 38.27 32.07
CA ASP A 53 65.10 39.25 32.13
C ASP A 53 64.62 40.04 30.96
N ARG A 54 63.30 40.00 30.93
CA ARG A 54 62.32 40.88 30.24
C ARG A 54 61.89 40.50 28.81
N HIS A 55 60.78 39.83 28.78
CA HIS A 55 59.69 40.08 27.87
C HIS A 55 58.71 38.91 27.90
N HIS A 56 57.99 38.68 28.99
CA HIS A 56 56.86 37.79 29.08
C HIS A 56 55.60 38.51 29.59
N ARG A 57 54.86 39.21 28.69
CA ARG A 57 53.48 39.65 29.05
C ARG A 57 52.54 39.94 27.90
N VAL A 58 52.79 39.55 26.62
CA VAL A 58 51.90 39.92 25.55
C VAL A 58 51.30 38.71 24.76
N TRP A 59 51.74 37.48 25.02
CA TRP A 59 51.31 36.33 24.20
C TRP A 59 50.18 35.46 24.79
N ARG A 60 49.61 35.74 25.95
CA ARG A 60 48.55 34.91 26.56
C ARG A 60 47.10 35.26 26.19
N GLN A 61 46.81 36.41 25.61
CA GLN A 61 45.41 36.79 25.34
C GLN A 61 44.90 36.42 23.95
N HIS A 62 45.76 36.09 22.99
CA HIS A 62 45.30 35.69 21.64
C HIS A 62 45.06 34.17 21.47
N SER A 63 45.63 33.34 22.32
CA SER A 63 45.44 31.88 22.26
C SER A 63 44.05 31.44 22.80
N MET A 64 43.58 32.06 23.89
CA MET A 64 42.29 31.70 24.50
C MET A 64 41.08 32.01 23.61
N LYS A 65 41.11 33.09 22.80
CA LYS A 65 40.02 33.45 21.90
C LYS A 65 39.92 32.48 20.72
N LYS A 66 41.03 31.97 20.21
CA LYS A 66 41.04 30.97 19.12
C LYS A 66 40.56 29.60 19.60
N THR A 67 40.93 29.22 20.83
CA THR A 67 40.46 27.94 21.43
C THR A 67 38.97 27.96 21.75
N LEU A 68 38.43 29.10 22.21
CA LEU A 68 37.00 29.27 22.46
C LEU A 68 36.18 29.26 21.15
N ILE A 69 36.69 29.85 20.07
CA ILE A 69 36.02 29.82 18.75
C ILE A 69 36.07 28.40 18.19
N PHE A 70 37.18 27.66 18.33
CA PHE A 70 37.25 26.26 17.87
C PHE A 70 36.37 25.35 18.74
N ALA A 71 36.25 25.54 20.02
CA ALA A 71 35.35 24.80 20.90
C ALA A 71 33.87 25.14 20.62
N ALA A 72 33.55 26.38 20.27
CA ALA A 72 32.20 26.79 19.88
C ALA A 72 31.82 26.24 18.50
N LEU A 73 32.73 26.19 17.50
CA LEU A 73 32.51 25.55 16.23
C LEU A 73 32.40 24.01 16.36
N SER A 74 33.24 23.39 17.20
CA SER A 74 33.15 21.93 17.43
C SER A 74 31.87 21.54 18.20
N GLY A 75 31.40 22.41 19.12
CA GLY A 75 30.11 22.24 19.79
C GLY A 75 28.91 22.43 18.87
N ALA A 76 29.00 23.33 17.90
CA ALA A 76 27.96 23.52 16.89
C ALA A 76 27.87 22.34 15.89
N CYS A 77 28.99 21.70 15.58
CA CYS A 77 29.00 20.48 14.72
C CYS A 77 28.49 19.24 15.45
N ALA A 78 28.55 19.17 16.78
CA ALA A 78 28.00 18.04 17.55
C ALA A 78 26.48 18.10 17.76
N ALA A 79 25.85 19.24 17.49
CA ALA A 79 24.40 19.43 17.69
C ALA A 79 23.56 19.04 16.43
N VAL A 80 24.19 18.70 15.32
CA VAL A 80 23.51 18.22 14.10
C VAL A 80 23.71 16.72 13.93
N GLN A 81 23.31 15.95 14.92
CA GLN A 81 22.99 14.55 14.73
C GLN A 81 21.52 14.50 14.27
N ALA A 82 21.28 14.81 13.01
CA ALA A 82 20.02 14.44 12.37
C ALA A 82 19.89 12.92 12.51
N GLN A 83 19.03 12.47 13.43
CA GLN A 83 18.76 11.03 13.60
C GLN A 83 17.97 10.54 12.41
N SER A 84 18.68 10.24 11.33
CA SER A 84 18.09 9.52 10.19
C SER A 84 17.78 8.09 10.61
N SER A 85 16.55 7.65 10.48
CA SER A 85 16.16 6.29 10.78
C SER A 85 15.58 5.62 9.53
N VAL A 86 16.06 4.42 9.24
CA VAL A 86 15.45 3.54 8.24
C VAL A 86 14.95 2.30 8.96
N THR A 87 13.67 2.01 8.82
CA THR A 87 13.01 0.87 9.45
C THR A 87 12.58 -0.10 8.39
N LEU A 88 13.03 -1.36 8.50
CA LEU A 88 12.43 -2.49 7.81
C LEU A 88 11.17 -2.89 8.57
N TYR A 89 10.07 -3.05 7.86
CA TYR A 89 8.81 -3.51 8.43
C TYR A 89 8.09 -4.46 7.48
N GLY A 90 7.15 -5.20 8.00
CA GLY A 90 6.36 -6.08 7.15
C GLY A 90 5.27 -6.84 7.89
N LEU A 91 4.54 -7.62 7.09
CA LEU A 91 3.46 -8.47 7.51
C LEU A 91 3.36 -9.67 6.60
N ILE A 92 3.23 -10.83 7.19
CA ILE A 92 2.98 -12.10 6.52
C ILE A 92 1.63 -12.62 6.99
N ASP A 93 0.76 -12.95 6.04
CA ASP A 93 -0.59 -13.46 6.29
C ASP A 93 -0.81 -14.66 5.35
N ALA A 94 -1.00 -15.84 5.94
CA ALA A 94 -1.25 -17.09 5.24
C ALA A 94 -2.41 -17.83 5.89
N GLY A 95 -3.28 -18.41 5.07
CA GLY A 95 -4.43 -19.15 5.54
C GLY A 95 -4.80 -20.30 4.61
N ILE A 96 -5.61 -21.22 5.13
CA ILE A 96 -6.27 -22.28 4.37
C ILE A 96 -7.72 -21.88 4.24
N THR A 97 -8.18 -21.75 3.01
CA THR A 97 -9.56 -21.35 2.67
C THR A 97 -10.31 -22.52 2.03
N TYR A 98 -11.46 -22.84 2.61
CA TYR A 98 -12.48 -23.65 1.97
C TYR A 98 -13.49 -22.75 1.28
N THR A 99 -13.84 -23.08 0.04
CA THR A 99 -14.93 -22.44 -0.70
C THR A 99 -15.90 -23.50 -1.18
N ASN A 100 -17.19 -23.29 -0.97
CA ASN A 100 -18.22 -24.27 -1.33
C ASN A 100 -18.45 -24.37 -2.83
N ASN A 101 -18.21 -23.27 -3.58
CA ASN A 101 -18.48 -23.21 -5.01
C ASN A 101 -17.53 -22.22 -5.71
N GLN A 102 -16.65 -22.77 -6.53
CA GLN A 102 -15.81 -22.05 -7.50
C GLN A 102 -16.05 -22.69 -8.88
N GLY A 103 -16.83 -22.01 -9.73
CA GLY A 103 -17.19 -22.55 -11.04
C GLY A 103 -17.97 -23.87 -11.01
N GLY A 104 -18.67 -24.18 -9.91
CA GLY A 104 -19.45 -25.41 -9.75
C GLY A 104 -18.83 -26.46 -8.81
N HIS A 105 -17.62 -26.24 -8.32
CA HIS A 105 -16.88 -27.19 -7.48
C HIS A 105 -16.48 -26.55 -6.15
N SER A 106 -16.39 -27.39 -5.11
CA SER A 106 -15.76 -26.96 -3.86
C SER A 106 -14.24 -26.93 -4.02
N ALA A 107 -13.59 -26.02 -3.32
CA ALA A 107 -12.14 -25.87 -3.39
C ALA A 107 -11.53 -25.70 -1.98
N TRP A 108 -10.32 -26.24 -1.82
CA TRP A 108 -9.42 -25.97 -0.71
C TRP A 108 -8.18 -25.30 -1.26
N GLN A 109 -7.81 -24.15 -0.72
CA GLN A 109 -6.71 -23.34 -1.23
C GLN A 109 -5.87 -22.83 -0.08
N GLU A 110 -4.55 -22.82 -0.23
CA GLU A 110 -3.69 -21.94 0.56
C GLU A 110 -3.84 -20.52 0.00
N THR A 111 -4.18 -19.57 0.86
CA THR A 111 -4.41 -18.17 0.50
C THR A 111 -3.39 -17.28 1.16
N SER A 112 -2.93 -16.28 0.41
CA SER A 112 -2.01 -15.26 0.87
C SER A 112 -2.74 -13.93 1.05
N GLY A 113 -2.76 -13.43 2.30
CA GLY A 113 -3.33 -12.12 2.58
C GLY A 113 -4.86 -12.09 2.64
N SER A 114 -5.47 -13.12 3.23
CA SER A 114 -6.93 -13.17 3.42
C SER A 114 -7.45 -11.99 4.24
N ILE A 115 -6.73 -11.61 5.31
CA ILE A 115 -7.01 -10.38 6.04
C ILE A 115 -6.19 -9.23 5.47
N ASN A 116 -4.86 -9.35 5.46
CA ASN A 116 -4.01 -8.27 5.02
C ASN A 116 -2.96 -8.78 4.04
N GLY A 117 -2.90 -8.25 2.83
CA GLY A 117 -1.90 -8.65 1.83
C GLY A 117 -0.49 -8.69 2.40
N SER A 118 0.20 -9.85 2.25
CA SER A 118 1.58 -10.03 2.67
C SER A 118 2.49 -9.00 2.01
N ARG A 119 3.36 -8.36 2.81
CA ARG A 119 4.18 -7.21 2.39
C ARG A 119 5.43 -7.07 3.21
N TRP A 120 6.42 -6.43 2.64
CA TRP A 120 7.57 -5.88 3.36
C TRP A 120 7.92 -4.51 2.79
N GLY A 121 8.59 -3.68 3.56
CA GLY A 121 8.96 -2.35 3.10
C GLY A 121 10.04 -1.71 3.94
N LEU A 122 10.57 -0.63 3.39
CA LEU A 122 11.46 0.30 4.03
C LEU A 122 10.75 1.63 4.18
N ARG A 123 10.82 2.21 5.35
CA ARG A 123 10.42 3.60 5.60
C ARG A 123 11.55 4.35 6.28
N GLY A 124 11.79 5.56 5.84
CA GLY A 124 12.83 6.39 6.40
C GLY A 124 12.32 7.76 6.77
N THR A 125 12.98 8.33 7.78
CA THR A 125 12.75 9.70 8.25
C THR A 125 14.09 10.32 8.53
N GLU A 126 14.31 11.53 8.01
CA GLU A 126 15.46 12.38 8.28
C GLU A 126 14.96 13.71 8.85
N ASP A 127 15.44 14.08 10.03
CA ASP A 127 15.13 15.38 10.64
C ASP A 127 15.94 16.48 9.95
N LEU A 128 15.25 17.43 9.35
CA LEU A 128 15.84 18.59 8.67
C LEU A 128 15.90 19.83 9.58
N GLY A 129 15.46 19.70 10.84
CA GLY A 129 15.37 20.79 11.79
C GLY A 129 14.07 21.60 11.69
N GLY A 130 13.76 22.35 12.74
CA GLY A 130 12.57 23.20 12.79
C GLY A 130 11.24 22.46 12.71
N GLY A 131 11.20 21.15 12.97
CA GLY A 131 10.02 20.31 12.83
C GLY A 131 9.76 19.81 11.40
N LEU A 132 10.67 20.11 10.47
CA LEU A 132 10.64 19.62 9.09
C LEU A 132 11.39 18.30 8.98
N GLN A 133 10.85 17.35 8.23
CA GLN A 133 11.42 16.04 8.00
C GLN A 133 11.35 15.68 6.52
N ALA A 134 12.39 15.03 6.00
CA ALA A 134 12.29 14.26 4.77
C ALA A 134 11.81 12.85 5.11
N ILE A 135 10.87 12.34 4.31
CA ILE A 135 10.27 11.02 4.52
C ILE A 135 10.25 10.22 3.22
N PHE A 136 10.38 8.91 3.32
CA PHE A 136 10.10 8.01 2.21
C PHE A 136 9.47 6.70 2.67
N THR A 137 8.77 6.04 1.74
CA THR A 137 8.29 4.66 1.90
C THR A 137 8.43 3.91 0.60
N LEU A 138 8.99 2.70 0.68
CA LEU A 138 9.04 1.72 -0.39
C LEU A 138 8.41 0.44 0.14
N GLU A 139 7.26 0.02 -0.41
CA GLU A 139 6.50 -1.14 0.08
C GLU A 139 6.19 -2.11 -1.05
N ASN A 140 6.67 -3.34 -0.87
CA ASN A 140 6.43 -4.48 -1.75
C ASN A 140 5.22 -5.29 -1.28
N GLY A 141 4.41 -5.81 -2.20
CA GLY A 141 3.41 -6.82 -1.93
C GLY A 141 3.78 -8.14 -2.59
N PHE A 142 3.62 -9.25 -1.88
CA PHE A 142 3.96 -10.57 -2.41
C PHE A 142 2.95 -11.65 -2.01
N GLY A 143 2.98 -12.77 -2.74
CA GLY A 143 2.28 -13.99 -2.38
C GLY A 143 3.16 -14.86 -1.49
N ILE A 144 2.77 -15.10 -0.22
CA ILE A 144 3.56 -15.95 0.68
C ILE A 144 3.55 -17.41 0.21
N ASN A 145 2.51 -17.85 -0.45
CA ASN A 145 2.31 -19.21 -0.93
C ASN A 145 3.21 -19.58 -2.13
N ASN A 146 3.72 -18.63 -2.89
CA ASN A 146 4.51 -18.90 -4.10
C ASN A 146 5.67 -17.93 -4.33
N GLY A 147 5.87 -16.93 -3.45
CA GLY A 147 6.95 -15.95 -3.55
C GLY A 147 6.81 -14.92 -4.68
N THR A 148 5.69 -14.89 -5.42
CA THR A 148 5.52 -13.96 -6.53
C THR A 148 5.22 -12.55 -6.08
N LEU A 149 5.68 -11.56 -6.84
CA LEU A 149 5.30 -10.16 -6.66
C LEU A 149 3.81 -9.98 -6.98
N LYS A 150 3.13 -9.20 -6.17
CA LYS A 150 1.75 -8.75 -6.41
C LYS A 150 1.75 -7.43 -7.21
N GLN A 151 0.59 -6.79 -7.36
CA GLN A 151 0.40 -5.52 -8.07
C GLN A 151 1.06 -5.53 -9.47
N ASN A 152 0.75 -6.57 -10.25
CA ASN A 152 1.26 -6.80 -11.62
C ASN A 152 2.79 -6.91 -11.70
N GLY A 153 3.41 -7.60 -10.74
CA GLY A 153 4.85 -7.86 -10.75
C GLY A 153 5.72 -6.67 -10.37
N ARG A 154 5.13 -5.61 -9.79
CA ARG A 154 5.91 -4.45 -9.33
C ARG A 154 6.66 -4.75 -8.03
N GLU A 155 7.95 -4.39 -7.97
CA GLU A 155 8.77 -4.53 -6.77
C GLU A 155 8.22 -3.69 -5.60
N PHE A 156 7.89 -2.41 -5.84
CA PHE A 156 7.26 -1.53 -4.85
C PHE A 156 5.83 -1.18 -5.28
N GLY A 157 5.03 -2.20 -5.53
CA GLY A 157 3.69 -2.05 -6.10
C GLY A 157 2.65 -1.51 -5.13
N ARG A 158 2.93 -1.50 -3.82
CA ARG A 158 2.00 -0.99 -2.82
C ARG A 158 2.20 0.50 -2.57
N GLN A 159 3.41 0.91 -2.23
CA GLN A 159 3.77 2.31 -2.06
C GLN A 159 5.22 2.53 -2.50
N ALA A 160 5.48 3.64 -3.18
CA ALA A 160 6.80 4.10 -3.55
C ALA A 160 6.77 5.62 -3.62
N PHE A 161 7.15 6.30 -2.55
CA PHE A 161 7.09 7.76 -2.47
C PHE A 161 8.20 8.35 -1.61
N VAL A 162 8.48 9.62 -1.87
CA VAL A 162 9.35 10.50 -1.08
C VAL A 162 8.60 11.81 -0.84
N GLY A 163 8.92 12.51 0.22
CA GLY A 163 8.30 13.81 0.50
C GLY A 163 8.84 14.52 1.73
N LEU A 164 8.16 15.59 2.07
CA LEU A 164 8.42 16.39 3.25
C LEU A 164 7.23 16.30 4.21
N ALA A 165 7.53 16.24 5.50
CA ALA A 165 6.54 16.28 6.58
C ALA A 165 6.92 17.36 7.60
N HIS A 166 5.90 17.99 8.16
CA HIS A 166 6.06 18.96 9.24
C HIS A 166 4.97 18.74 10.30
N SER A 167 5.35 18.70 11.56
CA SER A 167 4.44 18.37 12.66
C SER A 167 3.21 19.26 12.77
N GLY A 168 3.31 20.54 12.37
CA GLY A 168 2.21 21.51 12.40
C GLY A 168 1.42 21.63 11.12
N PHE A 169 1.95 21.15 9.99
CA PHE A 169 1.31 21.36 8.67
C PHE A 169 0.92 20.06 7.97
N GLY A 170 1.51 18.93 8.36
CA GLY A 170 1.28 17.65 7.70
C GLY A 170 2.37 17.30 6.70
N SER A 171 2.04 16.57 5.65
CA SER A 171 3.01 16.05 4.68
C SER A 171 2.60 16.33 3.23
N LEU A 172 3.63 16.53 2.39
CA LEU A 172 3.51 16.58 0.94
C LEU A 172 4.44 15.51 0.35
N THR A 173 3.89 14.58 -0.39
CA THR A 173 4.59 13.40 -0.91
C THR A 173 4.40 13.23 -2.40
N LEU A 174 5.39 12.63 -3.07
CA LEU A 174 5.43 12.41 -4.51
C LEU A 174 5.71 10.93 -4.78
N GLY A 175 4.93 10.30 -5.65
CA GLY A 175 5.13 8.90 -6.05
C GLY A 175 3.84 8.09 -6.07
N ARG A 176 3.98 6.75 -5.94
CA ARG A 176 2.85 5.81 -5.91
C ARG A 176 2.30 5.67 -4.51
N GLN A 177 0.98 5.90 -4.34
CA GLN A 177 0.36 6.06 -3.02
C GLN A 177 -1.11 5.64 -3.02
N TYR A 178 -1.69 5.56 -1.83
CA TYR A 178 -3.11 5.32 -1.60
C TYR A 178 -3.92 6.61 -1.84
N ASP A 179 -5.13 6.45 -2.35
CA ASP A 179 -6.10 7.52 -2.52
C ASP A 179 -6.82 7.88 -1.20
N SER A 180 -7.61 8.95 -1.23
CA SER A 180 -8.30 9.45 -0.04
C SER A 180 -9.46 8.57 0.43
N VAL A 181 -10.04 7.71 -0.43
CA VAL A 181 -11.08 6.76 -0.01
C VAL A 181 -10.47 5.71 0.90
N VAL A 182 -9.31 5.18 0.52
CA VAL A 182 -8.53 4.22 1.34
C VAL A 182 -8.07 4.88 2.65
N ASP A 183 -7.56 6.12 2.60
CA ASP A 183 -6.98 6.76 3.78
C ASP A 183 -8.02 7.16 4.83
N PHE A 184 -9.19 7.63 4.41
CA PHE A 184 -10.18 8.22 5.32
C PHE A 184 -11.40 7.32 5.57
N LEU A 185 -11.92 6.62 4.54
CA LEU A 185 -13.07 5.72 4.70
C LEU A 185 -12.68 4.28 5.03
N GLY A 186 -11.56 3.79 4.47
CA GLY A 186 -11.08 2.43 4.73
C GLY A 186 -11.06 2.06 6.22
N PRO A 187 -10.54 2.91 7.14
CA PRO A 187 -10.52 2.63 8.57
C PRO A 187 -11.89 2.48 9.25
N LEU A 188 -12.99 2.91 8.60
CA LEU A 188 -14.35 2.78 9.11
C LEU A 188 -15.06 1.50 8.64
N SER A 189 -14.58 0.86 7.56
CA SER A 189 -15.08 -0.41 7.04
C SER A 189 -14.24 -1.58 7.58
N LEU A 190 -14.83 -2.77 7.78
CA LEU A 190 -14.08 -3.94 8.24
C LEU A 190 -12.98 -4.34 7.26
N THR A 191 -13.24 -4.27 5.94
CA THR A 191 -12.24 -4.62 4.92
C THR A 191 -10.96 -3.80 5.02
N GLY A 192 -11.05 -2.52 5.40
CA GLY A 192 -9.89 -1.62 5.55
C GLY A 192 -9.17 -1.74 6.89
N THR A 193 -9.63 -2.60 7.80
CA THR A 193 -9.06 -2.80 9.13
C THR A 193 -8.22 -4.07 9.22
N GLN A 194 -7.78 -4.40 10.44
CA GLN A 194 -7.12 -5.67 10.73
C GLN A 194 -8.11 -6.85 10.94
N TYR A 195 -9.41 -6.63 10.84
CA TYR A 195 -10.43 -7.62 11.14
C TYR A 195 -11.24 -8.08 9.93
N GLY A 196 -10.98 -7.66 8.76
CA GLY A 196 -11.81 -8.00 7.61
C GLY A 196 -10.98 -8.47 6.43
N GLY A 197 -10.30 -7.53 5.84
CA GLY A 197 -9.41 -7.76 4.73
C GLY A 197 -10.10 -8.08 3.42
N THR A 198 -9.37 -8.79 2.56
CA THR A 198 -9.73 -8.97 1.16
C THR A 198 -11.05 -9.67 0.95
N GLN A 199 -11.36 -10.69 1.74
CA GLN A 199 -12.59 -11.45 1.56
C GLN A 199 -13.83 -10.64 1.94
N PHE A 200 -13.72 -9.68 2.89
CA PHE A 200 -14.83 -8.84 3.35
C PHE A 200 -15.03 -7.57 2.50
N ALA A 201 -14.24 -7.38 1.44
CA ALA A 201 -14.42 -6.25 0.54
C ALA A 201 -15.81 -6.26 -0.11
N HIS A 202 -16.36 -5.08 -0.35
CA HIS A 202 -17.60 -4.95 -1.09
C HIS A 202 -17.49 -5.61 -2.46
N PRO A 203 -18.60 -6.00 -3.10
CA PRO A 203 -18.57 -6.72 -4.38
C PRO A 203 -17.60 -6.08 -5.37
N PHE A 204 -16.63 -6.86 -5.88
CA PHE A 204 -15.57 -6.43 -6.79
C PHE A 204 -14.59 -5.40 -6.21
N ASP A 205 -14.59 -5.14 -4.90
CA ASP A 205 -13.92 -3.99 -4.27
C ASP A 205 -14.21 -2.69 -5.06
N ASN A 206 -15.49 -2.50 -5.42
CA ASN A 206 -15.91 -1.47 -6.37
C ASN A 206 -15.61 -0.05 -5.90
N ASP A 207 -15.42 0.15 -4.61
CA ASP A 207 -15.14 1.43 -3.96
C ASP A 207 -13.69 1.59 -3.50
N ASN A 208 -12.84 0.57 -3.69
CA ASN A 208 -11.44 0.52 -3.30
C ASN A 208 -11.18 0.56 -1.79
N LEU A 209 -12.16 0.26 -0.93
CA LEU A 209 -11.93 0.25 0.52
C LEU A 209 -10.91 -0.82 0.96
N ASN A 210 -10.78 -1.92 0.21
CA ASN A 210 -9.72 -2.93 0.41
C ASN A 210 -8.39 -2.57 -0.27
N ASN A 211 -8.32 -1.40 -0.92
CA ASN A 211 -7.11 -0.93 -1.59
C ASN A 211 -6.61 -1.89 -2.69
N SER A 212 -7.49 -2.26 -3.63
CA SER A 212 -7.16 -3.12 -4.77
C SER A 212 -6.25 -2.43 -5.78
N PHE A 213 -6.37 -1.11 -5.92
CA PHE A 213 -5.48 -0.31 -6.76
C PHE A 213 -4.84 0.85 -5.99
N ARG A 214 -3.80 1.45 -6.57
CA ARG A 214 -3.04 2.59 -6.05
C ARG A 214 -2.85 3.59 -7.16
N ILE A 215 -2.66 4.84 -6.78
CA ILE A 215 -2.43 5.92 -7.73
C ILE A 215 -0.93 6.12 -7.91
N SER A 216 -0.47 5.98 -9.16
CA SER A 216 0.91 6.29 -9.58
C SER A 216 1.05 7.77 -9.97
N ASN A 217 2.29 8.24 -10.08
CA ASN A 217 2.61 9.61 -10.52
C ASN A 217 1.87 10.68 -9.72
N ALA A 218 1.70 10.46 -8.41
CA ALA A 218 0.84 11.28 -7.58
C ALA A 218 1.61 12.30 -6.75
N VAL A 219 1.01 13.48 -6.59
CA VAL A 219 1.29 14.43 -5.52
C VAL A 219 0.16 14.28 -4.51
N LYS A 220 0.51 14.12 -3.24
CA LYS A 220 -0.45 13.95 -2.15
C LYS A 220 -0.10 14.85 -0.98
N TYR A 221 -1.10 15.55 -0.49
CA TYR A 221 -1.05 16.28 0.76
C TYR A 221 -1.90 15.58 1.82
N GLN A 222 -1.37 15.45 3.04
CA GLN A 222 -2.11 15.03 4.22
C GLN A 222 -1.85 16.02 5.35
N SER A 223 -2.88 16.55 5.95
CA SER A 223 -2.79 17.52 7.04
C SER A 223 -2.18 16.91 8.31
N ALA A 224 -1.68 17.76 9.18
CA ALA A 224 -1.50 17.42 10.59
C ALA A 224 -2.88 17.16 11.23
N ASP A 225 -2.85 16.66 12.47
CA ASP A 225 -4.06 16.51 13.29
C ASP A 225 -4.40 17.85 13.95
N PHE A 226 -5.54 18.43 13.57
CA PHE A 226 -6.04 19.70 14.11
C PHE A 226 -7.16 19.44 15.13
N GLY A 227 -6.81 18.87 16.28
CA GLY A 227 -7.78 18.57 17.34
C GLY A 227 -8.79 17.49 16.94
N GLY A 228 -8.31 16.44 16.28
CA GLY A 228 -9.11 15.34 15.74
C GLY A 228 -9.50 15.50 14.29
N LEU A 229 -9.40 16.70 13.70
CA LEU A 229 -9.66 16.94 12.27
C LEU A 229 -8.41 16.62 11.44
N LYS A 230 -8.56 15.76 10.44
CA LYS A 230 -7.58 15.48 9.40
C LYS A 230 -8.22 15.58 8.03
N PHE A 231 -7.48 16.04 7.04
CA PHE A 231 -7.93 16.09 5.66
C PHE A 231 -6.74 15.88 4.72
N GLY A 232 -7.03 15.52 3.48
CA GLY A 232 -6.00 15.29 2.49
C GLY A 232 -6.56 15.31 1.09
N ALA A 233 -5.65 15.48 0.14
CA ALA A 233 -5.95 15.46 -1.28
C ALA A 233 -4.79 14.82 -2.06
N LEU A 234 -5.13 14.20 -3.17
CA LEU A 234 -4.17 13.58 -4.08
C LEU A 234 -4.53 13.95 -5.52
N TYR A 235 -3.51 14.20 -6.32
CA TYR A 235 -3.61 14.30 -7.77
C TYR A 235 -2.57 13.40 -8.43
N GLY A 236 -3.01 12.48 -9.28
CA GLY A 236 -2.18 11.59 -10.10
C GLY A 236 -2.15 12.07 -11.55
N PHE A 237 -0.95 12.29 -12.08
CA PHE A 237 -0.73 12.79 -13.44
C PHE A 237 -0.87 11.67 -14.47
N SER A 238 -1.34 12.04 -15.66
CA SER A 238 -1.40 11.13 -16.81
C SER A 238 -0.02 10.75 -17.36
N ASN A 239 1.00 11.58 -17.11
CA ASN A 239 2.34 11.48 -17.69
C ASN A 239 2.34 11.34 -19.23
N SER A 240 1.37 11.98 -19.87
CA SER A 240 1.17 11.95 -21.30
C SER A 240 0.81 13.35 -21.81
N THR A 241 0.93 13.59 -23.11
CA THR A 241 0.52 14.84 -23.77
C THR A 241 -1.00 15.03 -23.72
N ASP A 242 -1.77 13.95 -23.64
CA ASP A 242 -3.19 14.00 -23.29
C ASP A 242 -3.35 14.03 -21.76
N PHE A 243 -3.30 15.23 -21.22
CA PHE A 243 -3.35 15.48 -19.78
C PHE A 243 -4.66 15.00 -19.12
N SER A 244 -5.73 14.87 -19.87
CA SER A 244 -7.04 14.45 -19.37
C SER A 244 -7.18 12.95 -19.21
N ASN A 245 -6.41 12.17 -19.99
CA ASN A 245 -6.49 10.72 -20.06
C ASN A 245 -5.62 10.07 -18.97
N ASN A 246 -6.16 9.03 -18.34
CA ASN A 246 -5.46 8.25 -17.31
C ASN A 246 -4.90 9.11 -16.15
N ARG A 247 -5.65 10.10 -15.71
CA ARG A 247 -5.38 10.90 -14.49
C ARG A 247 -6.31 10.48 -13.36
N ALA A 248 -5.92 10.81 -12.15
CA ALA A 248 -6.71 10.55 -10.96
C ALA A 248 -6.69 11.73 -10.00
N TYR A 249 -7.74 11.92 -9.22
CA TYR A 249 -7.72 12.83 -8.08
C TYR A 249 -8.66 12.34 -6.98
N SER A 250 -8.29 12.63 -5.75
CA SER A 250 -9.11 12.31 -4.59
C SER A 250 -8.97 13.37 -3.50
N VAL A 251 -9.98 13.45 -2.65
CA VAL A 251 -10.03 14.32 -1.47
C VAL A 251 -10.79 13.59 -0.37
N GLY A 252 -10.39 13.81 0.87
CA GLY A 252 -11.09 13.24 2.02
C GLY A 252 -10.79 13.99 3.31
N ALA A 253 -11.65 13.78 4.29
CA ALA A 253 -11.49 14.30 5.63
C ALA A 253 -12.07 13.34 6.66
N SER A 254 -11.52 13.37 7.87
CA SER A 254 -12.01 12.65 9.04
C SER A 254 -12.02 13.55 10.27
N TYR A 255 -12.94 13.29 11.18
CA TYR A 255 -12.99 13.96 12.46
C TYR A 255 -13.23 12.94 13.59
N SER A 256 -12.34 12.97 14.58
CA SER A 256 -12.40 12.09 15.75
C SER A 256 -12.73 12.91 17.00
N PHE A 257 -13.82 12.57 17.71
CA PHE A 257 -14.25 13.27 18.93
C PHE A 257 -15.04 12.33 19.83
N MET A 258 -14.79 12.33 21.11
CA MET A 258 -15.56 11.61 22.16
C MET A 258 -15.90 10.13 21.82
N GLY A 259 -14.97 9.41 21.18
CA GLY A 259 -15.19 8.02 20.74
C GLY A 259 -15.83 7.88 19.37
N PHE A 260 -16.35 8.94 18.78
CA PHE A 260 -16.81 8.96 17.40
C PHE A 260 -15.65 9.20 16.44
N ASN A 261 -15.65 8.48 15.32
CA ASN A 261 -14.86 8.80 14.13
C ASN A 261 -15.82 8.92 12.96
N VAL A 262 -15.80 10.05 12.28
CA VAL A 262 -16.58 10.29 11.08
C VAL A 262 -15.64 10.63 9.93
N ALA A 263 -15.96 10.19 8.72
CA ALA A 263 -15.16 10.53 7.55
C ALA A 263 -16.03 10.61 6.30
N ALA A 264 -15.54 11.39 5.33
CA ALA A 264 -16.07 11.42 3.98
C ALA A 264 -14.91 11.53 2.99
N ALA A 265 -15.06 10.92 1.81
CA ALA A 265 -14.07 10.98 0.75
C ALA A 265 -14.70 10.91 -0.63
N TYR A 266 -13.96 11.43 -1.59
CA TYR A 266 -14.28 11.39 -3.01
C TYR A 266 -13.03 11.03 -3.80
N MET A 267 -13.22 10.23 -4.86
CA MET A 267 -12.17 9.88 -5.82
C MET A 267 -12.76 9.88 -7.23
N GLN A 268 -11.97 10.34 -8.21
CA GLN A 268 -12.27 10.18 -9.63
C GLN A 268 -11.04 9.68 -10.37
N LEU A 269 -11.27 8.68 -11.21
CA LEU A 269 -10.30 8.15 -12.17
C LEU A 269 -10.83 8.45 -13.58
N ASN A 270 -9.95 8.97 -14.44
CA ASN A 270 -10.21 9.11 -15.87
C ASN A 270 -9.36 8.04 -16.57
N ASN A 271 -9.96 6.91 -16.87
CA ASN A 271 -9.27 5.76 -17.44
C ASN A 271 -9.34 5.78 -18.97
N ASN A 272 -8.43 5.07 -19.62
CA ASN A 272 -8.53 4.80 -21.04
C ASN A 272 -9.46 3.61 -21.28
N ILE A 273 -10.61 3.85 -21.92
CA ILE A 273 -11.63 2.83 -22.20
C ILE A 273 -11.18 1.75 -23.20
N ASN A 274 -10.10 2.00 -23.95
CA ASN A 274 -9.64 1.09 -24.99
C ASN A 274 -8.82 -0.10 -24.45
N SER A 275 -8.57 -0.16 -23.16
CA SER A 275 -7.76 -1.22 -22.55
C SER A 275 -8.44 -1.79 -21.31
N LEU A 276 -8.98 -3.03 -21.44
CA LEU A 276 -9.38 -3.85 -20.29
C LEU A 276 -8.18 -4.31 -19.45
N ALA A 277 -6.98 -4.20 -19.99
CA ALA A 277 -5.71 -4.50 -19.36
C ALA A 277 -4.76 -3.32 -19.54
N LEU A 278 -4.78 -2.38 -18.61
CA LEU A 278 -3.72 -1.37 -18.53
C LEU A 278 -2.41 -2.09 -18.19
N ALA A 279 -1.43 -2.03 -19.10
CA ALA A 279 -0.14 -2.65 -18.86
C ALA A 279 0.57 -1.98 -17.68
N ALA A 280 1.38 -2.73 -16.96
CA ALA A 280 2.18 -2.19 -15.85
C ALA A 280 3.13 -1.06 -16.30
N SER A 281 3.45 -1.02 -17.60
CA SER A 281 4.28 0.00 -18.25
C SER A 281 3.52 1.26 -18.67
N ASP A 282 2.18 1.31 -18.53
CA ASP A 282 1.44 2.52 -18.87
C ASP A 282 1.90 3.70 -18.01
N PRO A 283 2.11 4.88 -18.60
CA PRO A 283 2.65 6.03 -17.87
C PRO A 283 1.65 6.70 -16.94
N GLY A 284 0.35 6.38 -17.02
CA GLY A 284 -0.73 7.09 -16.34
C GLY A 284 -0.89 6.80 -14.85
N ALA A 285 -1.78 7.55 -14.21
CA ALA A 285 -2.03 7.48 -12.77
C ALA A 285 -2.58 6.11 -12.32
N VAL A 286 -3.33 5.42 -13.18
CA VAL A 286 -4.01 4.14 -12.86
C VAL A 286 -3.40 2.99 -13.67
N ALA A 287 -2.14 3.10 -14.01
CA ALA A 287 -1.44 2.16 -14.86
C ALA A 287 -1.37 0.76 -14.29
N GLY A 288 -1.86 -0.23 -15.02
CA GLY A 288 -1.73 -1.65 -14.74
C GLY A 288 -2.29 -2.11 -13.38
N ASP A 289 -3.19 -1.36 -12.76
CA ASP A 289 -3.84 -1.74 -11.52
C ASP A 289 -5.22 -2.34 -11.80
N TRP A 290 -5.75 -3.04 -10.81
CA TRP A 290 -7.03 -3.74 -10.87
C TRP A 290 -8.18 -2.74 -10.70
N THR A 291 -8.44 -1.97 -11.73
CA THR A 291 -9.59 -1.06 -11.81
C THR A 291 -10.62 -1.58 -12.79
N PHE A 292 -11.81 -1.04 -12.72
CA PHE A 292 -12.80 -1.24 -13.78
C PHE A 292 -12.31 -0.55 -15.05
N ALA A 293 -12.51 -1.18 -16.18
CA ALA A 293 -12.41 -0.47 -17.45
C ALA A 293 -13.60 0.50 -17.56
N ALA A 294 -13.32 1.79 -17.66
CA ALA A 294 -14.34 2.83 -17.81
C ALA A 294 -13.70 4.12 -18.32
N SER A 295 -14.45 4.95 -19.06
CA SER A 295 -13.99 6.29 -19.41
C SER A 295 -13.81 7.14 -18.16
N ARG A 296 -14.64 6.89 -17.16
CA ARG A 296 -14.57 7.56 -15.85
C ARG A 296 -15.15 6.68 -14.74
N GLN A 297 -14.38 6.53 -13.67
CA GLN A 297 -14.86 5.97 -12.41
C GLN A 297 -14.93 7.08 -11.37
N ARG A 298 -16.04 7.19 -10.67
CA ARG A 298 -16.25 8.09 -9.54
C ARG A 298 -16.68 7.28 -8.33
N THR A 299 -15.99 7.45 -7.21
CA THR A 299 -16.33 6.85 -5.94
C THR A 299 -16.43 7.94 -4.89
N TRP A 300 -17.50 7.96 -4.12
CA TRP A 300 -17.64 8.82 -2.95
C TRP A 300 -18.34 8.06 -1.85
N GLY A 301 -18.12 8.50 -0.63
CA GLY A 301 -18.76 7.88 0.51
C GLY A 301 -18.60 8.69 1.78
N ALA A 302 -19.34 8.26 2.78
CA ALA A 302 -19.24 8.75 4.15
C ALA A 302 -19.50 7.61 5.12
N GLY A 303 -18.90 7.70 6.30
CA GLY A 303 -19.06 6.69 7.33
C GLY A 303 -18.81 7.26 8.72
N LEU A 304 -19.21 6.48 9.69
CA LEU A 304 -18.95 6.76 11.10
C LEU A 304 -18.74 5.45 11.85
N ASN A 305 -17.95 5.50 12.90
CA ASN A 305 -17.96 4.48 13.94
C ASN A 305 -17.95 5.13 15.33
N TYR A 306 -18.37 4.36 16.30
CA TYR A 306 -18.38 4.76 17.70
C TYR A 306 -17.73 3.65 18.55
N ALA A 307 -16.70 4.05 19.30
CA ALA A 307 -16.01 3.16 20.24
C ALA A 307 -16.57 3.37 21.64
N PHE A 308 -17.07 2.28 22.27
CA PHE A 308 -17.63 2.29 23.60
C PHE A 308 -17.14 1.07 24.40
N GLY A 309 -16.24 1.31 25.33
CA GLY A 309 -15.57 0.25 26.07
C GLY A 309 -14.84 -0.73 25.15
N PRO A 310 -15.09 -2.06 25.24
CA PRO A 310 -14.45 -3.06 24.39
C PRO A 310 -15.07 -3.17 22.98
N ALA A 311 -16.14 -2.44 22.71
CA ALA A 311 -16.91 -2.51 21.49
C ALA A 311 -16.66 -1.31 20.56
N THR A 312 -16.79 -1.56 19.27
CA THR A 312 -16.88 -0.52 18.23
C THR A 312 -18.00 -0.94 17.28
N ALA A 313 -18.89 -0.03 16.95
CA ALA A 313 -19.90 -0.24 15.92
C ALA A 313 -19.82 0.88 14.88
N GLY A 314 -20.07 0.56 13.62
CA GLY A 314 -19.91 1.49 12.54
C GLY A 314 -20.88 1.29 11.39
N PHE A 315 -21.01 2.34 10.59
CA PHE A 315 -21.75 2.36 9.34
C PHE A 315 -20.93 3.07 8.26
N VAL A 316 -20.86 2.46 7.07
CA VAL A 316 -20.21 3.06 5.90
C VAL A 316 -21.15 2.99 4.71
N PHE A 317 -21.29 4.11 4.03
CA PHE A 317 -21.95 4.21 2.74
C PHE A 317 -20.94 4.60 1.68
N THR A 318 -20.95 3.90 0.55
CA THR A 318 -20.19 4.30 -0.65
C THR A 318 -21.06 4.20 -1.89
N GLN A 319 -20.77 5.05 -2.87
CA GLN A 319 -21.31 4.95 -4.21
C GLN A 319 -20.18 4.99 -5.23
N THR A 320 -20.15 3.99 -6.10
CA THR A 320 -19.27 3.97 -7.27
C THR A 320 -20.08 4.03 -8.55
N ARG A 321 -19.71 4.94 -9.44
CA ARG A 321 -20.27 5.06 -10.77
C ARG A 321 -19.19 4.95 -11.83
N LEU A 322 -19.41 4.05 -12.77
CA LEU A 322 -18.61 3.84 -13.98
C LEU A 322 -19.37 4.45 -15.16
N THR A 323 -18.71 5.25 -15.97
CA THR A 323 -19.27 5.84 -17.19
C THR A 323 -18.59 5.16 -18.37
N ASP A 324 -19.37 4.76 -19.38
CA ASP A 324 -18.92 4.06 -20.58
C ASP A 324 -17.97 2.90 -20.22
N SER A 325 -18.48 1.96 -19.42
CA SER A 325 -17.69 0.81 -18.96
C SER A 325 -17.81 -0.37 -19.91
N PRO A 326 -16.73 -0.78 -20.58
CA PRO A 326 -16.73 -1.99 -21.41
C PRO A 326 -16.70 -3.29 -20.60
N GLY A 327 -16.43 -3.25 -19.31
CA GLY A 327 -16.45 -4.47 -18.51
C GLY A 327 -15.80 -4.39 -17.14
N ILE A 328 -15.96 -5.52 -16.42
CA ILE A 328 -15.25 -5.82 -15.18
C ILE A 328 -14.17 -6.86 -15.51
N SER A 329 -12.93 -6.58 -15.13
CA SER A 329 -11.80 -7.47 -15.43
C SER A 329 -11.97 -8.86 -14.79
N ALA A 330 -11.35 -9.87 -15.36
CA ALA A 330 -11.36 -11.24 -14.83
C ALA A 330 -10.84 -11.30 -13.38
N GLY A 331 -9.82 -10.54 -13.07
CA GLY A 331 -9.24 -10.49 -11.73
C GLY A 331 -10.19 -9.96 -10.65
N GLN A 332 -11.07 -9.03 -10.99
CA GLN A 332 -12.07 -8.50 -10.05
C GLN A 332 -13.37 -9.31 -10.05
N SER A 333 -13.78 -9.78 -11.20
CA SER A 333 -15.05 -10.51 -11.33
C SER A 333 -14.96 -11.99 -10.94
N GLY A 334 -13.74 -12.56 -10.91
CA GLY A 334 -13.56 -14.01 -10.77
C GLY A 334 -14.13 -14.83 -11.92
N VAL A 335 -14.42 -14.21 -13.05
CA VAL A 335 -14.93 -14.84 -14.28
C VAL A 335 -13.84 -14.82 -15.32
N SER A 336 -13.54 -15.98 -15.90
CA SER A 336 -12.57 -16.10 -16.99
C SER A 336 -12.96 -15.20 -18.16
N GLY A 337 -12.04 -14.34 -18.60
CA GLY A 337 -12.30 -13.33 -19.62
C GLY A 337 -13.00 -12.05 -19.13
N GLY A 338 -13.38 -11.99 -17.86
CA GLY A 338 -14.09 -10.84 -17.30
C GLY A 338 -15.59 -10.84 -17.60
N ILE A 339 -16.26 -9.77 -17.21
CA ILE A 339 -17.67 -9.54 -17.49
C ILE A 339 -17.77 -8.40 -18.48
N PRO A 340 -18.22 -8.62 -19.73
CA PRO A 340 -18.49 -7.52 -20.64
C PRO A 340 -19.67 -6.70 -20.12
N LEU A 341 -19.59 -5.39 -20.21
CA LEU A 341 -20.64 -4.44 -19.87
C LEU A 341 -20.86 -3.49 -21.04
N THR A 342 -22.05 -2.90 -21.09
CA THR A 342 -22.37 -1.82 -22.02
C THR A 342 -22.95 -0.64 -21.22
N GLY A 343 -22.36 0.57 -21.39
CA GLY A 343 -22.85 1.80 -20.79
C GLY A 343 -22.48 1.99 -19.33
N ASP A 344 -23.34 2.71 -18.61
CA ASP A 344 -23.09 3.15 -17.24
C ASP A 344 -23.40 2.03 -16.22
N THR A 345 -22.50 1.87 -15.26
CA THR A 345 -22.68 0.97 -14.12
C THR A 345 -22.63 1.77 -12.82
N ARG A 346 -23.45 1.37 -11.83
CA ARG A 346 -23.46 1.98 -10.51
C ARG A 346 -23.58 0.93 -9.42
N PHE A 347 -22.82 1.13 -8.33
CA PHE A 347 -22.92 0.39 -7.08
C PHE A 347 -23.19 1.37 -5.94
N ASN A 348 -24.14 1.03 -5.05
CA ASN A 348 -24.35 1.69 -3.77
C ASN A 348 -24.14 0.64 -2.68
N ASN A 349 -23.14 0.82 -1.84
CA ASN A 349 -22.83 -0.09 -0.75
C ASN A 349 -23.28 0.52 0.58
N TYR A 350 -23.90 -0.32 1.41
CA TYR A 350 -24.35 0.01 2.77
C TYR A 350 -23.77 -1.06 3.69
N GLU A 351 -22.76 -0.72 4.48
CA GLU A 351 -22.12 -1.62 5.42
C GLU A 351 -22.47 -1.24 6.86
N LEU A 352 -22.98 -2.20 7.63
CA LEU A 352 -23.02 -2.16 9.08
C LEU A 352 -21.93 -3.09 9.60
N ASN A 353 -21.10 -2.60 10.52
CA ASN A 353 -20.02 -3.40 11.09
C ASN A 353 -19.90 -3.23 12.60
N ALA A 354 -19.36 -4.24 13.23
CA ALA A 354 -19.08 -4.21 14.66
C ALA A 354 -17.85 -5.05 15.00
N ARG A 355 -17.21 -4.68 16.09
CA ARG A 355 -16.11 -5.40 16.71
C ARG A 355 -16.30 -5.41 18.22
N TYR A 356 -15.97 -6.53 18.87
CA TYR A 356 -16.00 -6.68 20.32
C TYR A 356 -14.74 -7.43 20.82
N ALA A 357 -13.97 -6.81 21.71
CA ALA A 357 -12.84 -7.43 22.37
C ALA A 357 -13.35 -8.15 23.64
N LEU A 358 -13.54 -9.48 23.55
CA LEU A 358 -13.97 -10.31 24.67
C LEU A 358 -12.91 -10.36 25.77
N THR A 359 -11.65 -10.42 25.37
CA THR A 359 -10.48 -10.30 26.23
C THR A 359 -9.40 -9.46 25.51
N PRO A 360 -8.33 -9.06 26.17
CA PRO A 360 -7.20 -8.40 25.47
C PRO A 360 -6.59 -9.23 24.34
N ALA A 361 -6.76 -10.56 24.36
CA ALA A 361 -6.23 -11.47 23.35
C ALA A 361 -7.27 -11.98 22.36
N PHE A 362 -8.57 -11.92 22.66
CA PHE A 362 -9.62 -12.50 21.82
C PHE A 362 -10.67 -11.49 21.42
N SER A 363 -10.88 -11.33 20.12
CA SER A 363 -11.83 -10.41 19.53
C SER A 363 -12.75 -11.11 18.54
N LEU A 364 -13.99 -10.63 18.46
CA LEU A 364 -14.93 -10.96 17.40
C LEU A 364 -15.21 -9.70 16.57
N ALA A 365 -15.34 -9.87 15.27
CA ALA A 365 -15.73 -8.80 14.36
C ALA A 365 -16.70 -9.35 13.31
N GLY A 366 -17.61 -8.52 12.82
CA GLY A 366 -18.54 -8.92 11.78
C GLY A 366 -19.13 -7.73 11.07
N SER A 367 -19.60 -7.97 9.86
CA SER A 367 -20.32 -6.98 9.07
C SER A 367 -21.44 -7.60 8.25
N TYR A 368 -22.41 -6.77 7.94
CA TYR A 368 -23.40 -6.99 6.91
C TYR A 368 -23.31 -5.89 5.89
N THR A 369 -23.13 -6.27 4.61
CA THR A 369 -23.12 -5.34 3.49
C THR A 369 -24.28 -5.63 2.54
N TYR A 370 -25.08 -4.62 2.27
CA TYR A 370 -26.04 -4.60 1.18
C TYR A 370 -25.48 -3.72 0.05
N THR A 371 -25.40 -4.29 -1.16
CA THR A 371 -24.99 -3.55 -2.37
C THR A 371 -26.15 -3.54 -3.37
N ASP A 372 -26.62 -2.33 -3.75
CA ASP A 372 -27.57 -2.10 -4.85
C ASP A 372 -26.78 -1.75 -6.11
N GLY A 373 -26.89 -2.60 -7.15
CA GLY A 373 -26.23 -2.41 -8.43
C GLY A 373 -27.19 -1.95 -9.52
N ARG A 374 -26.62 -1.26 -10.51
CA ARG A 374 -27.26 -1.04 -11.82
C ARG A 374 -26.23 -1.30 -12.91
N MET A 375 -26.50 -2.30 -13.74
CA MET A 375 -25.59 -2.77 -14.79
C MET A 375 -26.45 -3.23 -15.98
N GLU A 376 -26.21 -2.70 -17.17
CA GLU A 376 -26.88 -3.14 -18.43
C GLU A 376 -28.42 -3.20 -18.34
N GLY A 377 -29.03 -2.24 -17.67
CA GLY A 377 -30.48 -2.24 -17.46
C GLY A 377 -30.95 -3.19 -16.35
N GLN A 378 -30.09 -4.05 -15.82
CA GLN A 378 -30.36 -4.94 -14.70
C GLN A 378 -30.14 -4.21 -13.36
N LYS A 379 -30.78 -4.73 -12.30
CA LYS A 379 -30.69 -4.22 -10.93
C LYS A 379 -30.23 -5.33 -9.97
N PRO A 380 -29.00 -5.83 -10.08
CA PRO A 380 -28.51 -6.82 -9.15
C PRO A 380 -28.38 -6.25 -7.75
N SER A 381 -28.55 -7.12 -6.75
CA SER A 381 -28.23 -6.77 -5.37
C SER A 381 -27.43 -7.87 -4.71
N TRP A 382 -26.46 -7.47 -3.89
CA TRP A 382 -25.61 -8.38 -3.11
C TRP A 382 -25.93 -8.25 -1.65
N HIS A 383 -25.92 -9.38 -0.95
CA HIS A 383 -25.98 -9.48 0.48
C HIS A 383 -24.75 -10.24 0.94
N GLN A 384 -23.92 -9.61 1.77
CA GLN A 384 -22.73 -10.22 2.35
C GLN A 384 -22.85 -10.24 3.87
N PHE A 385 -22.58 -11.41 4.48
CA PHE A 385 -22.48 -11.59 5.92
C PHE A 385 -21.07 -12.07 6.23
N ASN A 386 -20.37 -11.34 7.05
CA ASN A 386 -18.96 -11.54 7.37
C ASN A 386 -18.80 -11.71 8.87
N LEU A 387 -18.00 -12.68 9.29
CA LEU A 387 -17.64 -12.92 10.68
C LEU A 387 -16.19 -13.33 10.81
N GLN A 388 -15.50 -12.77 11.80
CA GLN A 388 -14.11 -13.11 12.13
C GLN A 388 -13.97 -13.30 13.65
N ALA A 389 -13.28 -14.36 14.05
CA ALA A 389 -12.66 -14.53 15.35
C ALA A 389 -11.16 -14.35 15.22
N ASP A 390 -10.56 -13.56 16.10
CA ASP A 390 -9.13 -13.24 16.09
C ASP A 390 -8.53 -13.48 17.48
N TYR A 391 -7.45 -14.26 17.54
CA TYR A 391 -6.76 -14.59 18.78
C TYR A 391 -5.29 -14.16 18.72
N ALA A 392 -4.95 -13.11 19.46
CA ALA A 392 -3.60 -12.60 19.56
C ALA A 392 -2.71 -13.51 20.43
N LEU A 393 -1.78 -14.22 19.81
CA LEU A 393 -0.72 -14.95 20.50
C LEU A 393 0.32 -14.00 21.10
N SER A 394 0.52 -12.86 20.45
CA SER A 394 1.39 -11.77 20.89
C SER A 394 0.94 -10.44 20.25
N LYS A 395 1.63 -9.34 20.57
CA LYS A 395 1.40 -8.04 19.89
C LYS A 395 1.65 -8.08 18.37
N ARG A 396 2.37 -9.09 17.87
CA ARG A 396 2.78 -9.20 16.47
C ARG A 396 2.19 -10.41 15.75
N THR A 397 1.69 -11.41 16.48
CA THR A 397 1.22 -12.69 15.92
C THR A 397 -0.19 -12.97 16.37
N ASP A 398 -1.07 -13.23 15.44
CA ASP A 398 -2.45 -13.61 15.67
C ASP A 398 -2.86 -14.83 14.81
N LEU A 399 -3.79 -15.60 15.32
CA LEU A 399 -4.53 -16.65 14.63
C LEU A 399 -5.93 -16.12 14.36
N TYR A 400 -6.49 -16.45 13.22
CA TYR A 400 -7.84 -16.04 12.89
C TYR A 400 -8.66 -17.13 12.21
N LEU A 401 -9.98 -17.02 12.39
CA LEU A 401 -10.98 -17.77 11.66
C LEU A 401 -11.97 -16.78 11.05
N GLN A 402 -12.13 -16.82 9.73
CA GLN A 402 -13.08 -15.99 8.99
C GLN A 402 -14.15 -16.86 8.35
N GLY A 403 -15.38 -16.35 8.29
CA GLY A 403 -16.46 -16.91 7.50
C GLY A 403 -17.17 -15.80 6.72
N GLU A 404 -17.44 -16.05 5.46
CA GLU A 404 -18.21 -15.15 4.62
C GLU A 404 -19.29 -15.91 3.86
N TYR A 405 -20.47 -15.32 3.79
CA TYR A 405 -21.57 -15.71 2.93
C TYR A 405 -21.96 -14.56 2.04
N GLN A 406 -21.92 -14.78 0.73
CA GLN A 406 -22.40 -13.83 -0.27
C GLN A 406 -23.56 -14.43 -1.06
N ARG A 407 -24.60 -13.62 -1.27
CA ARG A 407 -25.72 -13.92 -2.16
C ARG A 407 -25.96 -12.75 -3.10
N VAL A 408 -26.15 -13.09 -4.37
CA VAL A 408 -26.53 -12.17 -5.44
C VAL A 408 -27.98 -12.43 -5.82
N ASN A 409 -28.78 -11.38 -5.95
CA ASN A 409 -30.13 -11.44 -6.50
C ASN A 409 -30.14 -10.60 -7.80
N GLY A 410 -30.88 -11.04 -8.78
CA GLY A 410 -31.06 -10.40 -10.10
C GLY A 410 -31.12 -11.44 -11.19
N ASP A 411 -31.99 -11.21 -12.17
CA ASP A 411 -32.15 -12.10 -13.33
C ASP A 411 -31.18 -11.69 -14.44
N GLY A 412 -30.67 -12.67 -15.19
CA GLY A 412 -29.85 -12.43 -16.38
C GLY A 412 -28.43 -11.93 -16.11
N LEU A 413 -27.94 -12.03 -14.87
CA LEU A 413 -26.55 -11.68 -14.55
C LEU A 413 -25.59 -12.71 -15.14
N ALA A 414 -24.56 -12.21 -15.83
CA ALA A 414 -23.44 -13.02 -16.31
C ALA A 414 -22.56 -13.58 -15.17
N VAL A 415 -22.83 -13.22 -13.90
CA VAL A 415 -21.97 -13.52 -12.75
C VAL A 415 -22.78 -14.05 -11.60
N GLY A 416 -22.33 -15.18 -11.04
CA GLY A 416 -22.75 -15.68 -9.75
C GLY A 416 -22.20 -14.83 -8.58
N ALA A 417 -22.37 -15.32 -7.36
CA ALA A 417 -21.69 -14.73 -6.21
C ALA A 417 -20.18 -14.83 -6.38
N ASN A 418 -19.47 -13.77 -5.97
CA ASN A 418 -18.00 -13.68 -6.09
C ASN A 418 -17.41 -12.99 -4.85
N ILE A 419 -16.93 -13.80 -3.93
CA ILE A 419 -16.17 -13.32 -2.77
C ILE A 419 -14.77 -12.91 -3.24
N ASN A 420 -14.37 -11.71 -2.87
CA ASN A 420 -13.07 -11.17 -3.28
C ASN A 420 -11.91 -12.03 -2.78
N GLY A 421 -10.85 -12.15 -3.60
CA GLY A 421 -9.63 -12.87 -3.24
C GLY A 421 -9.69 -14.39 -3.50
N LEU A 422 -10.84 -14.96 -3.88
CA LEU A 422 -10.96 -16.40 -4.19
C LEU A 422 -10.62 -16.73 -5.66
N GLY A 423 -10.60 -15.73 -6.52
CA GLY A 423 -10.16 -15.84 -7.90
C GLY A 423 -11.17 -16.48 -8.88
N VAL A 424 -12.22 -17.16 -8.39
CA VAL A 424 -13.26 -17.78 -9.22
C VAL A 424 -14.64 -17.55 -8.61
N ALA A 425 -15.56 -17.02 -9.43
CA ALA A 425 -16.95 -16.80 -9.03
C ALA A 425 -17.70 -18.14 -8.86
N SER A 426 -18.75 -18.12 -8.06
CA SER A 426 -19.70 -19.24 -7.96
C SER A 426 -20.45 -19.44 -9.28
N SER A 427 -20.75 -20.69 -9.63
CA SER A 427 -21.68 -21.03 -10.71
C SER A 427 -23.15 -20.77 -10.34
N THR A 428 -23.41 -20.35 -9.09
CA THR A 428 -24.75 -20.05 -8.56
C THR A 428 -24.78 -18.64 -7.98
N ASN A 429 -25.94 -18.24 -7.52
CA ASN A 429 -26.12 -16.95 -6.85
C ASN A 429 -25.65 -16.91 -5.39
N LYS A 430 -24.94 -17.94 -4.91
CA LYS A 430 -24.44 -18.03 -3.53
C LYS A 430 -23.01 -18.52 -3.50
N GLN A 431 -22.22 -17.99 -2.59
CA GLN A 431 -20.87 -18.46 -2.28
C GLN A 431 -20.63 -18.39 -0.79
N ILE A 432 -19.91 -19.38 -0.26
CA ILE A 432 -19.46 -19.42 1.16
C ILE A 432 -17.96 -19.65 1.11
N ALA A 433 -17.24 -18.88 1.92
CA ALA A 433 -15.83 -19.10 2.19
C ALA A 433 -15.60 -19.21 3.70
N VAL A 434 -14.69 -20.09 4.09
CA VAL A 434 -14.19 -20.20 5.47
C VAL A 434 -12.68 -20.27 5.41
N THR A 435 -12.01 -19.39 6.14
CA THR A 435 -10.54 -19.29 6.18
C THR A 435 -10.04 -19.40 7.60
N ALA A 436 -9.12 -20.32 7.85
CA ALA A 436 -8.31 -20.35 9.06
C ALA A 436 -6.87 -19.95 8.71
N GLY A 437 -6.31 -19.00 9.45
CA GLY A 437 -4.99 -18.49 9.10
C GLY A 437 -4.21 -17.91 10.27
N MET A 438 -2.99 -17.52 9.95
CA MET A 438 -2.06 -16.88 10.87
C MET A 438 -1.48 -15.63 10.20
N ARG A 439 -1.33 -14.60 11.03
CA ARG A 439 -0.68 -13.36 10.61
C ARG A 439 0.45 -13.01 11.56
N HIS A 440 1.58 -12.57 11.00
CA HIS A 440 2.74 -12.11 11.76
C HIS A 440 3.23 -10.77 11.23
N ARG A 441 3.50 -9.82 12.14
CA ARG A 441 4.04 -8.48 11.84
C ARG A 441 5.46 -8.36 12.38
N PHE A 442 6.36 -7.75 11.63
CA PHE A 442 7.76 -7.55 12.03
C PHE A 442 8.27 -6.15 11.73
#